data_4b913b3c04a6a2b7841c4c5b3ec5cf7d
#
_entry.id   4b913b3c04a6a2b7841c4c5b3ec5cf7d
#
_cell.length_a   1.000
_cell.length_b   1.000
_cell.length_c   1.000
_cell.angle_alpha   90.00
_cell.angle_beta   90.00
_cell.angle_gamma   90.00
#
_symmetry.space_group_name_H-M   'P 1'
#
loop_
_entity.id
_entity.type
_entity.pdbx_description
1 polymer ?
#
loop_
_entity_poly.entity_id
_entity_poly.type
_entity_poly.pdbx_seq_one_letter_code
_entity_poly.pdbx_strand_id
1 'polypeptide(L)'
;MAITAAQVKELREMTGAGMMDCKKALTSTDGDMDKAVEFLREKGLATAQKKASRIAAEGLCKTLVTEDGKKAVVVEVNAETDFVAKNEKFQSYVADVAAQALNTTAADIDAFLAEAWALDTTKTVKEALAAQIAVIGENMNIRRFAQVEEQNGFIASYTHMGGKIGVLVDVETDVVNDAVKEMAKNVAMQIAALKPQYTSDSEVSAEYIEHEKEILLAQIQNDPKESQKPAKVIEGMITGRIKKELKEICLLDQTYVKAEDGKQSVAKYVEQVAKENGAKIQIKGFVRYETGDGIEKKEENFAEEVAKQMGK
;
A
#
# COMPACT_ATOMS: atom_id res chain seq x y z
N MET A 1 16.91 -31.40 32.55
CA MET A 1 17.79 -32.14 31.60
C MET A 1 18.69 -31.13 30.87
N ALA A 2 19.89 -31.54 30.40
CA ALA A 2 20.74 -30.64 29.63
C ALA A 2 20.14 -30.47 28.23
N ILE A 3 19.88 -29.23 27.84
CA ILE A 3 19.35 -28.90 26.52
C ILE A 3 20.42 -29.17 25.45
N THR A 4 20.09 -29.98 24.45
CA THR A 4 21.01 -30.35 23.39
C THR A 4 21.00 -29.36 22.22
N ALA A 5 22.10 -29.26 21.49
CA ALA A 5 22.17 -28.43 20.29
C ALA A 5 21.16 -28.88 19.20
N ALA A 6 20.83 -30.18 19.16
CA ALA A 6 19.83 -30.72 18.24
C ALA A 6 18.42 -30.19 18.55
N GLN A 7 18.01 -30.20 19.81
CA GLN A 7 16.71 -29.63 20.22
C GLN A 7 16.62 -28.12 19.92
N VAL A 8 17.71 -27.38 20.14
CA VAL A 8 17.74 -25.94 19.81
C VAL A 8 17.61 -25.72 18.31
N LYS A 9 18.25 -26.55 17.49
CA LYS A 9 18.16 -26.48 16.03
C LYS A 9 16.74 -26.80 15.55
N GLU A 10 16.15 -27.87 16.08
CA GLU A 10 14.77 -28.29 15.77
C GLU A 10 13.76 -27.19 16.08
N LEU A 11 13.79 -26.63 17.31
CA LEU A 11 12.91 -25.55 17.70
C LEU A 11 13.09 -24.30 16.84
N ARG A 12 14.33 -24.02 16.40
CA ARG A 12 14.62 -22.92 15.48
C ARG A 12 14.04 -23.16 14.09
N GLU A 13 14.13 -24.39 13.58
CA GLU A 13 13.54 -24.76 12.29
C GLU A 13 12.01 -24.66 12.32
N MET A 14 11.39 -25.05 13.43
CA MET A 14 9.93 -24.96 13.62
C MET A 14 9.43 -23.51 13.77
N THR A 15 10.18 -22.63 14.43
CA THR A 15 9.67 -21.31 14.86
C THR A 15 10.31 -20.14 14.13
N GLY A 16 11.44 -20.35 13.44
CA GLY A 16 12.25 -19.28 12.85
C GLY A 16 12.96 -18.37 13.90
N ALA A 17 12.76 -18.59 15.19
CA ALA A 17 13.31 -17.76 16.25
C ALA A 17 14.85 -17.83 16.34
N GLY A 18 15.46 -16.84 16.98
CA GLY A 18 16.91 -16.81 17.20
C GLY A 18 17.42 -17.98 18.04
N MET A 19 18.62 -18.48 17.74
CA MET A 19 19.22 -19.64 18.44
C MET A 19 19.27 -19.48 19.96
N MET A 20 19.60 -18.28 20.46
CA MET A 20 19.64 -17.99 21.89
C MET A 20 18.26 -17.94 22.53
N ASP A 21 17.26 -17.50 21.78
CA ASP A 21 15.87 -17.48 22.23
C ASP A 21 15.30 -18.90 22.31
N CYS A 22 15.58 -19.74 21.33
CA CYS A 22 15.23 -21.17 21.35
C CYS A 22 15.90 -21.89 22.54
N LYS A 23 17.19 -21.64 22.77
CA LYS A 23 17.90 -22.21 23.94
C LYS A 23 17.26 -21.75 25.25
N LYS A 24 16.93 -20.47 25.39
CA LYS A 24 16.29 -19.92 26.57
C LYS A 24 14.89 -20.51 26.79
N ALA A 25 14.09 -20.62 25.72
CA ALA A 25 12.77 -21.23 25.78
C ALA A 25 12.83 -22.67 26.27
N LEU A 26 13.67 -23.51 25.65
CA LEU A 26 13.86 -24.90 26.07
C LEU A 26 14.36 -25.02 27.51
N THR A 27 15.26 -24.13 27.92
CA THR A 27 15.75 -24.12 29.34
C THR A 27 14.62 -23.78 30.31
N SER A 28 13.76 -22.82 29.96
CA SER A 28 12.62 -22.39 30.80
C SER A 28 11.49 -23.41 30.85
N THR A 29 11.44 -24.36 29.92
CA THR A 29 10.41 -25.39 29.81
C THR A 29 10.95 -26.82 30.03
N ASP A 30 12.13 -26.93 30.62
CA ASP A 30 12.78 -28.22 30.94
C ASP A 30 12.93 -29.15 29.72
N GLY A 31 13.08 -28.58 28.53
CA GLY A 31 13.25 -29.31 27.27
C GLY A 31 11.94 -29.74 26.60
N ASP A 32 10.80 -29.34 27.13
CA ASP A 32 9.47 -29.56 26.53
C ASP A 32 9.34 -28.68 25.29
N MET A 33 9.23 -29.31 24.13
CA MET A 33 9.22 -28.63 22.81
C MET A 33 7.96 -27.79 22.63
N ASP A 34 6.79 -28.34 22.96
CA ASP A 34 5.50 -27.65 22.78
C ASP A 34 5.39 -26.42 23.66
N LYS A 35 5.78 -26.55 24.95
CA LYS A 35 5.83 -25.41 25.85
C LYS A 35 6.90 -24.39 25.44
N ALA A 36 7.99 -24.80 24.82
CA ALA A 36 9.00 -23.89 24.30
C ALA A 36 8.48 -23.08 23.09
N VAL A 37 7.67 -23.69 22.22
CA VAL A 37 6.96 -22.97 21.15
C VAL A 37 6.02 -21.93 21.74
N GLU A 38 5.21 -22.29 22.74
CA GLU A 38 4.27 -21.37 23.39
C GLU A 38 5.01 -20.24 24.11
N PHE A 39 6.09 -20.52 24.82
CA PHE A 39 6.96 -19.52 25.43
C PHE A 39 7.52 -18.51 24.40
N LEU A 40 7.95 -19.00 23.24
CA LEU A 40 8.42 -18.12 22.15
C LEU A 40 7.31 -17.27 21.56
N ARG A 41 6.09 -17.80 21.47
CA ARG A 41 4.90 -17.07 21.00
C ARG A 41 4.56 -15.92 21.96
N GLU A 42 4.45 -16.19 23.27
CA GLU A 42 4.22 -15.15 24.28
C GLU A 42 5.32 -14.08 24.29
N LYS A 43 6.58 -14.51 24.18
CA LYS A 43 7.71 -13.60 24.09
C LYS A 43 7.66 -12.75 22.82
N GLY A 44 7.22 -13.30 21.69
CA GLY A 44 7.01 -12.59 20.43
C GLY A 44 5.98 -11.47 20.57
N LEU A 45 4.82 -11.77 21.17
CA LEU A 45 3.78 -10.79 21.45
C LEU A 45 4.28 -9.66 22.36
N ALA A 46 5.00 -9.99 23.45
CA ALA A 46 5.59 -9.00 24.34
C ALA A 46 6.64 -8.12 23.65
N THR A 47 7.42 -8.70 22.73
CA THR A 47 8.41 -7.96 21.91
C THR A 47 7.74 -7.03 20.95
N ALA A 48 6.69 -7.48 20.24
CA ALA A 48 5.89 -6.67 19.33
C ALA A 48 5.26 -5.48 20.09
N GLN A 49 4.67 -5.72 21.25
CA GLN A 49 4.08 -4.66 22.07
C GLN A 49 5.09 -3.59 22.49
N LYS A 50 6.31 -3.99 22.88
CA LYS A 50 7.38 -3.04 23.26
C LYS A 50 7.85 -2.18 22.08
N LYS A 51 7.72 -2.68 20.85
CA LYS A 51 8.14 -1.98 19.64
C LYS A 51 7.01 -1.19 18.98
N ALA A 52 5.75 -1.42 19.35
CA ALA A 52 4.57 -0.86 18.69
C ALA A 52 4.55 0.69 18.61
N SER A 53 5.24 1.37 19.54
CA SER A 53 5.35 2.83 19.55
C SER A 53 6.40 3.39 18.60
N ARG A 54 7.22 2.53 17.95
CA ARG A 54 8.24 2.98 17.01
C ARG A 54 7.61 3.26 15.67
N ILE A 55 8.02 4.35 15.02
CA ILE A 55 7.53 4.73 13.70
C ILE A 55 7.99 3.70 12.66
N ALA A 56 7.04 3.11 11.95
CA ALA A 56 7.27 2.18 10.85
C ALA A 56 6.68 2.81 9.56
N ALA A 57 7.45 3.68 8.92
CA ALA A 57 7.04 4.43 7.72
C ALA A 57 7.66 3.90 6.42
N GLU A 58 8.57 2.93 6.53
CA GLU A 58 9.11 2.17 5.41
C GLU A 58 8.34 0.84 5.22
N GLY A 59 8.75 -0.02 4.30
CA GLY A 59 8.09 -1.30 4.04
C GLY A 59 7.73 -1.48 2.57
N LEU A 60 6.66 -2.24 2.29
CA LEU A 60 6.23 -2.59 0.93
C LEU A 60 4.72 -2.53 0.74
N CYS A 61 4.31 -2.11 -0.46
CA CYS A 61 3.02 -2.40 -1.05
C CYS A 61 3.16 -3.63 -1.98
N LYS A 62 2.34 -4.64 -1.79
CA LYS A 62 2.32 -5.86 -2.61
C LYS A 62 0.96 -6.01 -3.27
N THR A 63 0.96 -6.23 -4.57
CA THR A 63 -0.23 -6.59 -5.33
C THR A 63 -0.23 -8.08 -5.65
N LEU A 64 -1.40 -8.70 -5.65
CA LEU A 64 -1.61 -10.07 -6.10
C LEU A 64 -2.92 -10.11 -6.90
N VAL A 65 -2.88 -10.75 -8.06
CA VAL A 65 -4.03 -10.92 -8.96
C VAL A 65 -4.21 -12.40 -9.24
N THR A 66 -5.44 -12.89 -9.26
CA THR A 66 -5.76 -14.27 -9.64
C THR A 66 -5.38 -14.54 -11.10
N GLU A 67 -5.16 -15.82 -11.46
CA GLU A 67 -4.75 -16.20 -12.82
C GLU A 67 -5.78 -15.79 -13.89
N ASP A 68 -7.06 -15.81 -13.54
CA ASP A 68 -8.16 -15.36 -14.41
C ASP A 68 -8.31 -13.83 -14.48
N GLY A 69 -7.55 -13.09 -13.65
CA GLY A 69 -7.60 -11.63 -13.57
C GLY A 69 -8.86 -11.07 -12.93
N LYS A 70 -9.70 -11.90 -12.30
CA LYS A 70 -11.02 -11.47 -11.79
C LYS A 70 -11.01 -10.95 -10.38
N LYS A 71 -10.01 -11.31 -9.59
CA LYS A 71 -9.85 -10.86 -8.21
C LYS A 71 -8.43 -10.42 -7.97
N ALA A 72 -8.27 -9.33 -7.23
CA ALA A 72 -6.96 -8.82 -6.85
C ALA A 72 -6.98 -8.23 -5.46
N VAL A 73 -5.79 -8.13 -4.87
CA VAL A 73 -5.55 -7.43 -3.61
C VAL A 73 -4.31 -6.58 -3.72
N VAL A 74 -4.31 -5.46 -3.03
CA VAL A 74 -3.10 -4.71 -2.66
C VAL A 74 -3.02 -4.63 -1.15
N VAL A 75 -1.85 -4.92 -0.59
CA VAL A 75 -1.58 -4.80 0.84
C VAL A 75 -0.44 -3.81 1.07
N GLU A 76 -0.47 -3.10 2.19
CA GLU A 76 0.65 -2.31 2.69
C GLU A 76 1.12 -2.89 4.02
N VAL A 77 2.38 -3.32 4.04
CA VAL A 77 3.07 -3.80 5.26
C VAL A 77 4.26 -2.91 5.53
N ASN A 78 4.23 -2.24 6.69
CA ASN A 78 5.25 -1.30 7.10
C ASN A 78 6.34 -1.95 7.96
N ALA A 79 7.54 -1.36 7.93
CA ALA A 79 8.69 -1.64 8.79
C ALA A 79 9.39 -0.32 9.16
N GLU A 80 10.34 -0.36 10.11
CA GLU A 80 11.06 0.85 10.55
C GLU A 80 12.05 1.35 9.47
N THR A 81 12.69 0.43 8.72
CA THR A 81 13.77 0.77 7.77
C THR A 81 13.55 0.21 6.37
N ASP A 82 14.17 0.86 5.39
CA ASP A 82 14.22 0.38 4.01
C ASP A 82 15.13 -0.86 3.84
N PHE A 83 16.04 -1.11 4.77
CA PHE A 83 16.84 -2.35 4.82
C PHE A 83 15.94 -3.56 5.03
N VAL A 84 14.98 -3.48 5.96
CA VAL A 84 14.00 -4.55 6.18
C VAL A 84 13.10 -4.71 4.96
N ALA A 85 12.67 -3.63 4.32
CA ALA A 85 11.89 -3.71 3.08
C ALA A 85 12.59 -4.51 1.96
N LYS A 86 13.93 -4.50 1.93
CA LYS A 86 14.75 -5.25 0.97
C LYS A 86 15.09 -6.68 1.43
N ASN A 87 14.75 -7.04 2.67
CA ASN A 87 15.06 -8.35 3.22
C ASN A 87 14.13 -9.43 2.65
N GLU A 88 14.69 -10.53 2.16
CA GLU A 88 13.92 -11.62 1.54
C GLU A 88 12.86 -12.23 2.47
N LYS A 89 13.16 -12.38 3.77
CA LYS A 89 12.18 -12.90 4.75
C LYS A 89 10.98 -11.97 4.92
N PHE A 90 11.25 -10.66 4.94
CA PHE A 90 10.18 -9.66 4.99
C PHE A 90 9.34 -9.70 3.71
N GLN A 91 9.98 -9.74 2.53
CA GLN A 91 9.29 -9.81 1.24
C GLN A 91 8.44 -11.09 1.10
N SER A 92 8.94 -12.23 1.56
CA SER A 92 8.18 -13.48 1.62
C SER A 92 6.97 -13.35 2.54
N TYR A 93 7.17 -12.82 3.74
CA TYR A 93 6.06 -12.58 4.67
C TYR A 93 4.99 -11.65 4.08
N VAL A 94 5.39 -10.56 3.41
CA VAL A 94 4.45 -9.65 2.75
C VAL A 94 3.68 -10.35 1.62
N ALA A 95 4.32 -11.27 0.90
CA ALA A 95 3.65 -12.09 -0.12
C ALA A 95 2.61 -13.03 0.51
N ASP A 96 2.93 -13.66 1.65
CA ASP A 96 2.02 -14.53 2.39
C ASP A 96 0.82 -13.74 2.94
N VAL A 97 1.05 -12.52 3.46
CA VAL A 97 -0.02 -11.59 3.86
C VAL A 97 -0.93 -11.24 2.69
N ALA A 98 -0.35 -10.96 1.49
CA ALA A 98 -1.14 -10.67 0.30
C ALA A 98 -1.97 -11.89 -0.15
N ALA A 99 -1.41 -13.10 -0.08
CA ALA A 99 -2.12 -14.33 -0.40
C ALA A 99 -3.32 -14.58 0.54
N GLN A 100 -3.16 -14.34 1.84
CA GLN A 100 -4.26 -14.43 2.78
C GLN A 100 -5.28 -13.31 2.55
N ALA A 101 -4.82 -12.06 2.36
CA ALA A 101 -5.69 -10.91 2.13
C ALA A 101 -6.49 -11.02 0.82
N LEU A 102 -6.01 -11.77 -0.18
CA LEU A 102 -6.78 -12.06 -1.40
C LEU A 102 -8.04 -12.89 -1.11
N ASN A 103 -7.99 -13.76 -0.10
CA ASN A 103 -9.05 -14.72 0.21
C ASN A 103 -9.86 -14.36 1.46
N THR A 104 -9.50 -13.30 2.18
CA THR A 104 -10.21 -12.87 3.38
C THR A 104 -11.62 -12.35 3.07
N THR A 105 -12.51 -12.51 4.04
CA THR A 105 -13.83 -11.85 4.09
C THR A 105 -13.90 -10.80 5.19
N ALA A 106 -12.76 -10.49 5.85
CA ALA A 106 -12.69 -9.50 6.90
C ALA A 106 -13.09 -8.12 6.36
N ALA A 107 -13.95 -7.43 7.10
CA ALA A 107 -14.44 -6.10 6.72
C ALA A 107 -13.40 -4.99 6.98
N ASP A 108 -12.47 -5.23 7.89
CA ASP A 108 -11.45 -4.26 8.30
C ASP A 108 -10.15 -4.97 8.72
N ILE A 109 -9.14 -4.16 9.05
CA ILE A 109 -7.82 -4.67 9.41
C ILE A 109 -7.83 -5.40 10.76
N ASP A 110 -8.68 -4.99 11.71
CA ASP A 110 -8.74 -5.64 13.03
C ASP A 110 -9.34 -7.04 12.91
N ALA A 111 -10.40 -7.20 12.12
CA ALA A 111 -10.99 -8.48 11.81
C ALA A 111 -9.99 -9.38 11.05
N PHE A 112 -9.25 -8.84 10.08
CA PHE A 112 -8.21 -9.57 9.35
C PHE A 112 -7.09 -10.06 10.29
N LEU A 113 -6.62 -9.21 11.21
CA LEU A 113 -5.60 -9.59 12.19
C LEU A 113 -6.05 -10.67 13.16
N ALA A 114 -7.35 -10.83 13.37
CA ALA A 114 -7.94 -11.85 14.22
C ALA A 114 -8.16 -13.19 13.51
N GLU A 115 -8.09 -13.26 12.18
CA GLU A 115 -8.23 -14.49 11.42
C GLU A 115 -7.11 -15.49 11.75
N ALA A 116 -7.39 -16.79 11.58
CA ALA A 116 -6.37 -17.82 11.61
C ALA A 116 -5.37 -17.61 10.45
N TRP A 117 -4.07 -17.70 10.74
CA TRP A 117 -3.03 -17.57 9.73
C TRP A 117 -3.03 -18.76 8.78
N ALA A 118 -3.14 -18.54 7.49
CA ALA A 118 -3.32 -19.60 6.49
C ALA A 118 -2.19 -20.64 6.46
N LEU A 119 -0.97 -20.23 6.76
CA LEU A 119 0.21 -21.13 6.78
C LEU A 119 0.38 -21.88 8.13
N ASP A 120 -0.29 -21.43 9.19
CA ASP A 120 -0.27 -22.07 10.51
C ASP A 120 -1.53 -21.67 11.28
N THR A 121 -2.58 -22.46 11.13
CA THR A 121 -3.91 -22.18 11.70
C THR A 121 -3.96 -22.24 13.23
N THR A 122 -2.85 -22.60 13.90
CA THR A 122 -2.73 -22.52 15.36
C THR A 122 -2.47 -21.09 15.85
N LYS A 123 -2.21 -20.16 14.92
CA LYS A 123 -1.93 -18.74 15.17
C LYS A 123 -2.92 -17.86 14.45
N THR A 124 -3.14 -16.68 14.97
CA THR A 124 -3.79 -15.60 14.25
C THR A 124 -2.80 -14.86 13.34
N VAL A 125 -3.29 -14.08 12.38
CA VAL A 125 -2.47 -13.18 11.57
C VAL A 125 -1.66 -12.23 12.45
N LYS A 126 -2.27 -11.70 13.54
CA LYS A 126 -1.58 -10.85 14.54
C LYS A 126 -0.42 -11.56 15.22
N GLU A 127 -0.59 -12.82 15.56
CA GLU A 127 0.48 -13.61 16.20
C GLU A 127 1.58 -13.98 15.21
N ALA A 128 1.23 -14.25 13.95
CA ALA A 128 2.20 -14.42 12.87
C ALA A 128 3.02 -13.14 12.65
N LEU A 129 2.39 -11.96 12.65
CA LEU A 129 3.08 -10.67 12.61
C LEU A 129 4.03 -10.50 13.80
N ALA A 130 3.58 -10.80 15.02
CA ALA A 130 4.42 -10.70 16.22
C ALA A 130 5.64 -11.63 16.17
N ALA A 131 5.49 -12.82 15.59
CA ALA A 131 6.61 -13.74 15.37
C ALA A 131 7.63 -13.14 14.38
N GLN A 132 7.18 -12.49 13.29
CA GLN A 132 8.07 -11.81 12.35
C GLN A 132 8.78 -10.61 13.00
N ILE A 133 8.11 -9.82 13.81
CA ILE A 133 8.71 -8.72 14.58
C ILE A 133 9.82 -9.24 15.50
N ALA A 134 9.62 -10.38 16.14
CA ALA A 134 10.62 -10.99 17.00
C ALA A 134 11.85 -11.49 16.23
N VAL A 135 11.66 -12.02 15.02
CA VAL A 135 12.73 -12.54 14.16
C VAL A 135 13.52 -11.43 13.48
N ILE A 136 12.82 -10.45 12.91
CA ILE A 136 13.41 -9.35 12.14
C ILE A 136 14.02 -8.29 13.08
N GLY A 137 13.37 -8.07 14.24
CA GLY A 137 13.89 -7.15 15.26
C GLY A 137 13.42 -5.69 15.09
N GLU A 138 12.55 -5.38 14.14
CA GLU A 138 11.94 -4.08 13.93
C GLU A 138 10.44 -4.09 14.23
N ASN A 139 9.85 -2.91 14.49
CA ASN A 139 8.41 -2.75 14.47
C ASN A 139 7.89 -2.98 13.05
N MET A 140 6.82 -3.74 12.93
CA MET A 140 6.14 -4.01 11.67
C MET A 140 4.64 -3.89 11.85
N ASN A 141 3.95 -3.51 10.79
CA ASN A 141 2.50 -3.35 10.82
C ASN A 141 1.88 -3.76 9.47
N ILE A 142 0.87 -4.61 9.48
CA ILE A 142 -0.03 -4.80 8.35
C ILE A 142 -1.02 -3.64 8.43
N ARG A 143 -0.76 -2.58 7.65
CA ARG A 143 -1.46 -1.32 7.81
C ARG A 143 -2.85 -1.33 7.19
N ARG A 144 -2.93 -1.82 5.97
CA ARG A 144 -4.18 -1.83 5.19
C ARG A 144 -4.10 -2.80 4.03
N PHE A 145 -5.25 -3.21 3.55
CA PHE A 145 -5.43 -3.93 2.30
C PHE A 145 -6.69 -3.43 1.59
N ALA A 146 -6.76 -3.69 0.29
CA ALA A 146 -7.98 -3.51 -0.50
C ALA A 146 -8.09 -4.63 -1.53
N GLN A 147 -9.27 -5.21 -1.63
CA GLN A 147 -9.63 -6.19 -2.64
C GLN A 147 -10.42 -5.50 -3.75
N VAL A 148 -10.25 -5.99 -4.98
CA VAL A 148 -11.02 -5.59 -6.15
C VAL A 148 -11.50 -6.86 -6.83
N GLU A 149 -12.76 -6.86 -7.27
CA GLU A 149 -13.36 -7.95 -8.06
C GLU A 149 -14.00 -7.38 -9.32
N GLU A 150 -13.71 -8.00 -10.48
CA GLU A 150 -14.25 -7.60 -11.78
C GLU A 150 -14.79 -8.82 -12.53
N GLN A 151 -16.08 -8.80 -12.90
CA GLN A 151 -16.75 -9.90 -13.56
C GLN A 151 -16.71 -9.81 -15.09
N ASN A 152 -16.79 -8.57 -15.64
CA ASN A 152 -16.95 -8.27 -17.06
C ASN A 152 -15.67 -7.74 -17.71
N GLY A 153 -14.51 -8.08 -17.16
CA GLY A 153 -13.23 -7.57 -17.62
C GLY A 153 -12.08 -8.22 -16.89
N PHE A 154 -11.13 -7.41 -16.42
CA PHE A 154 -9.99 -7.90 -15.66
C PHE A 154 -9.39 -6.79 -14.79
N ILE A 155 -8.60 -7.18 -13.81
CA ILE A 155 -7.86 -6.26 -12.96
C ILE A 155 -6.40 -6.25 -13.39
N ALA A 156 -5.89 -5.07 -13.73
CA ALA A 156 -4.47 -4.85 -13.96
C ALA A 156 -3.77 -4.44 -12.67
N SER A 157 -2.52 -4.88 -12.49
CA SER A 157 -1.70 -4.48 -11.36
C SER A 157 -0.36 -3.91 -11.79
N TYR A 158 0.16 -2.99 -11.00
CA TYR A 158 1.49 -2.43 -11.19
C TYR A 158 2.15 -2.15 -9.85
N THR A 159 3.41 -2.53 -9.73
CA THR A 159 4.24 -2.24 -8.57
C THR A 159 5.42 -1.37 -9.01
N HIS A 160 5.60 -0.23 -8.35
CA HIS A 160 6.64 0.74 -8.68
C HIS A 160 7.73 0.78 -7.59
N MET A 161 8.97 1.08 -8.01
CA MET A 161 10.15 1.23 -7.12
C MET A 161 10.31 0.09 -6.12
N GLY A 162 10.20 -1.16 -6.61
CA GLY A 162 10.41 -2.35 -5.76
C GLY A 162 9.39 -2.54 -4.65
N GLY A 163 8.17 -2.03 -4.81
CA GLY A 163 7.09 -2.15 -3.82
C GLY A 163 6.81 -0.87 -3.02
N LYS A 164 7.44 0.25 -3.35
CA LYS A 164 7.08 1.55 -2.72
C LYS A 164 5.65 1.97 -3.05
N ILE A 165 5.16 1.65 -4.26
CA ILE A 165 3.80 1.94 -4.69
C ILE A 165 3.19 0.68 -5.28
N GLY A 166 1.99 0.33 -4.87
CA GLY A 166 1.15 -0.71 -5.44
C GLY A 166 -0.14 -0.13 -6.01
N VAL A 167 -0.49 -0.53 -7.23
CA VAL A 167 -1.67 -0.05 -7.94
C VAL A 167 -2.46 -1.23 -8.47
N LEU A 168 -3.77 -1.18 -8.30
CA LEU A 168 -4.76 -2.02 -8.98
C LEU A 168 -5.64 -1.12 -9.85
N VAL A 169 -5.96 -1.56 -11.06
CA VAL A 169 -6.88 -0.87 -11.98
C VAL A 169 -7.98 -1.85 -12.36
N ASP A 170 -9.20 -1.46 -12.11
CA ASP A 170 -10.42 -2.20 -12.48
C ASP A 170 -10.82 -1.81 -13.91
N VAL A 171 -10.77 -2.78 -14.83
CA VAL A 171 -11.02 -2.59 -16.25
C VAL A 171 -12.19 -3.44 -16.72
N GLU A 172 -13.32 -2.82 -16.98
CA GLU A 172 -14.44 -3.48 -17.66
C GLU A 172 -14.19 -3.48 -19.17
N THR A 173 -14.28 -4.66 -19.81
CA THR A 173 -14.08 -4.81 -21.25
C THR A 173 -14.64 -6.12 -21.77
N ASP A 174 -15.11 -6.10 -23.02
CA ASP A 174 -15.54 -7.28 -23.77
C ASP A 174 -14.40 -7.98 -24.55
N VAL A 175 -13.21 -7.37 -24.56
CA VAL A 175 -12.01 -7.91 -25.23
C VAL A 175 -10.81 -7.88 -24.31
N VAL A 176 -10.23 -9.06 -24.04
CA VAL A 176 -9.00 -9.20 -23.23
C VAL A 176 -7.88 -9.72 -24.13
N ASN A 177 -7.08 -8.83 -24.69
CA ASN A 177 -5.89 -9.15 -25.47
C ASN A 177 -4.66 -8.39 -24.95
N ASP A 178 -3.51 -8.62 -25.56
CA ASP A 178 -2.25 -8.04 -25.10
C ASP A 178 -2.25 -6.51 -25.18
N ALA A 179 -2.87 -5.92 -26.22
CA ALA A 179 -2.96 -4.46 -26.39
C ALA A 179 -3.80 -3.81 -25.27
N VAL A 180 -4.94 -4.42 -24.93
CA VAL A 180 -5.81 -3.96 -23.83
C VAL A 180 -5.13 -4.14 -22.47
N LYS A 181 -4.41 -5.24 -22.27
CA LYS A 181 -3.61 -5.46 -21.03
C LYS A 181 -2.47 -4.46 -20.91
N GLU A 182 -1.79 -4.14 -22.03
CA GLU A 182 -0.74 -3.12 -22.03
C GLU A 182 -1.30 -1.73 -21.74
N MET A 183 -2.43 -1.37 -22.34
CA MET A 183 -3.14 -0.12 -22.02
C MET A 183 -3.44 -0.03 -20.51
N ALA A 184 -4.02 -1.06 -19.92
CA ALA A 184 -4.35 -1.08 -18.49
C ALA A 184 -3.09 -0.95 -17.60
N LYS A 185 -2.00 -1.60 -17.98
CA LYS A 185 -0.69 -1.44 -17.31
C LYS A 185 -0.17 0.00 -17.44
N ASN A 186 -0.30 0.63 -18.59
CA ASN A 186 0.10 2.01 -18.80
C ASN A 186 -0.74 2.97 -17.93
N VAL A 187 -2.05 2.71 -17.80
CA VAL A 187 -2.94 3.45 -16.88
C VAL A 187 -2.50 3.25 -15.44
N ALA A 188 -2.13 2.03 -15.02
CA ALA A 188 -1.60 1.78 -13.67
C ALA A 188 -0.28 2.53 -13.42
N MET A 189 0.59 2.65 -14.40
CA MET A 189 1.82 3.45 -14.33
C MET A 189 1.51 4.95 -14.19
N GLN A 190 0.50 5.46 -14.93
CA GLN A 190 -0.01 6.83 -14.80
C GLN A 190 -0.46 7.12 -13.36
N ILE A 191 -1.27 6.23 -12.79
CA ILE A 191 -1.78 6.34 -11.42
C ILE A 191 -0.63 6.35 -10.41
N ALA A 192 0.37 5.49 -10.58
CA ALA A 192 1.54 5.47 -9.73
C ALA A 192 2.30 6.81 -9.76
N ALA A 193 2.45 7.40 -10.94
CA ALA A 193 3.24 8.60 -11.17
C ALA A 193 2.52 9.89 -10.74
N LEU A 194 1.26 10.06 -11.10
CA LEU A 194 0.54 11.34 -10.96
C LEU A 194 -0.47 11.37 -9.81
N LYS A 195 -0.63 10.29 -9.04
CA LYS A 195 -1.45 10.23 -7.81
C LYS A 195 -2.87 10.81 -7.98
N PRO A 196 -3.67 10.40 -8.98
CA PRO A 196 -5.04 10.87 -9.07
C PRO A 196 -5.82 10.48 -7.82
N GLN A 197 -6.82 11.28 -7.46
CA GLN A 197 -7.69 11.03 -6.32
C GLN A 197 -9.00 10.36 -6.75
N TYR A 198 -9.45 10.64 -7.96
CA TYR A 198 -10.71 10.16 -8.54
C TYR A 198 -10.45 9.52 -9.90
N THR A 199 -11.33 8.62 -10.32
CA THR A 199 -11.28 8.08 -11.69
C THR A 199 -11.74 9.12 -12.70
N SER A 200 -12.84 9.82 -12.41
CA SER A 200 -13.40 10.89 -13.24
C SER A 200 -13.99 12.03 -12.40
N ASP A 201 -14.31 13.12 -13.03
CA ASP A 201 -14.95 14.29 -12.42
C ASP A 201 -16.34 13.99 -11.84
N SER A 202 -17.03 12.96 -12.35
CA SER A 202 -18.32 12.50 -11.83
C SER A 202 -18.26 11.92 -10.41
N GLU A 203 -17.09 11.51 -9.92
CA GLU A 203 -16.86 11.02 -8.56
C GLU A 203 -16.61 12.17 -7.56
N VAL A 204 -16.32 13.37 -8.06
CA VAL A 204 -16.05 14.55 -7.22
C VAL A 204 -17.34 15.10 -6.64
N SER A 205 -17.44 15.15 -5.33
CA SER A 205 -18.67 15.63 -4.68
C SER A 205 -18.91 17.12 -4.92
N ALA A 206 -20.19 17.51 -4.96
CA ALA A 206 -20.56 18.92 -5.05
C ALA A 206 -20.04 19.74 -3.85
N GLU A 207 -19.99 19.13 -2.66
CA GLU A 207 -19.42 19.73 -1.45
C GLU A 207 -17.93 20.07 -1.63
N TYR A 208 -17.15 19.16 -2.20
CA TYR A 208 -15.73 19.40 -2.50
C TYR A 208 -15.59 20.61 -3.42
N ILE A 209 -16.37 20.65 -4.52
CA ILE A 209 -16.32 21.74 -5.51
C ILE A 209 -16.70 23.08 -4.86
N GLU A 210 -17.72 23.11 -4.01
CA GLU A 210 -18.13 24.35 -3.33
C GLU A 210 -17.07 24.81 -2.31
N HIS A 211 -16.48 23.88 -1.57
CA HIS A 211 -15.39 24.20 -0.64
C HIS A 211 -14.15 24.79 -1.35
N GLU A 212 -13.76 24.19 -2.48
CA GLU A 212 -12.66 24.72 -3.28
C GLU A 212 -12.98 26.10 -3.89
N LYS A 213 -14.25 26.35 -4.28
CA LYS A 213 -14.68 27.69 -4.70
C LYS A 213 -14.52 28.73 -3.59
N GLU A 214 -14.89 28.40 -2.35
CA GLU A 214 -14.74 29.28 -1.19
C GLU A 214 -13.27 29.59 -0.93
N ILE A 215 -12.40 28.58 -0.95
CA ILE A 215 -10.95 28.74 -0.79
C ILE A 215 -10.36 29.65 -1.88
N LEU A 216 -10.69 29.37 -3.14
CA LEU A 216 -10.23 30.16 -4.29
C LEU A 216 -10.74 31.60 -4.24
N LEU A 217 -11.99 31.82 -3.83
CA LEU A 217 -12.54 33.15 -3.62
C LEU A 217 -11.78 33.92 -2.53
N ALA A 218 -11.51 33.27 -1.41
CA ALA A 218 -10.74 33.87 -0.32
C ALA A 218 -9.29 34.21 -0.76
N GLN A 219 -8.65 33.35 -1.53
CA GLN A 219 -7.32 33.60 -2.10
C GLN A 219 -7.35 34.83 -3.02
N ILE A 220 -8.34 34.92 -3.92
CA ILE A 220 -8.49 36.05 -4.85
C ILE A 220 -8.76 37.34 -4.07
N GLN A 221 -9.57 37.32 -3.03
CA GLN A 221 -9.88 38.51 -2.19
C GLN A 221 -8.64 39.00 -1.42
N ASN A 222 -7.74 38.11 -1.04
CA ASN A 222 -6.50 38.44 -0.36
C ASN A 222 -5.38 38.91 -1.33
N ASP A 223 -5.55 38.74 -2.64
CA ASP A 223 -4.59 39.24 -3.63
C ASP A 223 -4.94 40.69 -4.04
N PRO A 224 -4.05 41.69 -3.82
CA PRO A 224 -4.34 43.09 -4.12
C PRO A 224 -4.62 43.40 -5.61
N LYS A 225 -4.17 42.54 -6.54
CA LYS A 225 -4.36 42.72 -7.98
C LYS A 225 -5.62 41.98 -8.46
N GLU A 226 -5.90 40.81 -7.89
CA GLU A 226 -7.03 39.97 -8.30
C GLU A 226 -8.34 40.45 -7.67
N SER A 227 -8.32 40.95 -6.43
CA SER A 227 -9.50 41.43 -5.70
C SER A 227 -10.19 42.65 -6.35
N GLN A 228 -9.46 43.40 -7.16
CA GLN A 228 -10.01 44.59 -7.86
C GLN A 228 -10.69 44.26 -9.18
N LYS A 229 -10.70 42.97 -9.61
CA LYS A 229 -11.32 42.56 -10.86
C LYS A 229 -12.87 42.56 -10.73
N PRO A 230 -13.62 42.78 -11.84
CA PRO A 230 -15.06 42.66 -11.84
C PRO A 230 -15.53 41.24 -11.39
N ALA A 231 -16.65 41.17 -10.68
CA ALA A 231 -17.18 39.90 -10.15
C ALA A 231 -17.29 38.78 -11.20
N LYS A 232 -17.75 39.09 -12.40
CA LYS A 232 -17.83 38.13 -13.51
C LYS A 232 -16.46 37.57 -13.95
N VAL A 233 -15.41 38.38 -13.83
CA VAL A 233 -14.04 37.94 -14.14
C VAL A 233 -13.53 37.01 -13.01
N ILE A 234 -13.81 37.35 -11.76
CA ILE A 234 -13.48 36.51 -10.60
C ILE A 234 -14.16 35.14 -10.72
N GLU A 235 -15.46 35.09 -11.05
CA GLU A 235 -16.21 33.85 -11.28
C GLU A 235 -15.59 32.99 -12.39
N GLY A 236 -15.21 33.64 -13.50
CA GLY A 236 -14.49 32.96 -14.60
C GLY A 236 -13.14 32.42 -14.18
N MET A 237 -12.40 33.14 -13.32
CA MET A 237 -11.12 32.69 -12.78
C MET A 237 -11.28 31.47 -11.86
N ILE A 238 -12.28 31.49 -10.96
CA ILE A 238 -12.59 30.38 -10.08
C ILE A 238 -12.94 29.14 -10.89
N THR A 239 -13.85 29.29 -11.84
CA THR A 239 -14.26 28.18 -12.75
C THR A 239 -13.05 27.61 -13.51
N GLY A 240 -12.16 28.46 -14.00
CA GLY A 240 -10.94 28.05 -14.71
C GLY A 240 -9.95 27.30 -13.81
N ARG A 241 -9.77 27.78 -12.56
CA ARG A 241 -8.87 27.12 -11.58
C ARG A 241 -9.43 25.75 -11.15
N ILE A 242 -10.73 25.65 -10.90
CA ILE A 242 -11.37 24.35 -10.57
C ILE A 242 -11.23 23.37 -11.74
N LYS A 243 -11.49 23.80 -12.98
CA LYS A 243 -11.29 22.93 -14.15
C LYS A 243 -9.84 22.45 -14.29
N LYS A 244 -8.87 23.29 -13.93
CA LYS A 244 -7.46 22.90 -13.95
C LYS A 244 -7.18 21.88 -12.86
N GLU A 245 -7.68 22.09 -11.67
CA GLU A 245 -7.53 21.17 -10.53
C GLU A 245 -8.15 19.82 -10.82
N LEU A 246 -9.41 19.77 -11.32
CA LEU A 246 -10.06 18.51 -11.71
C LEU A 246 -9.23 17.72 -12.74
N LYS A 247 -8.55 18.41 -13.68
CA LYS A 247 -7.64 17.74 -14.62
C LYS A 247 -6.40 17.15 -13.95
N GLU A 248 -6.01 17.63 -12.79
CA GLU A 248 -4.86 17.10 -12.04
C GLU A 248 -5.27 15.93 -11.15
N ILE A 249 -6.47 16.00 -10.53
CA ILE A 249 -6.92 15.00 -9.56
C ILE A 249 -7.78 13.87 -10.14
N CYS A 250 -8.37 14.05 -11.34
CA CYS A 250 -9.16 13.03 -12.02
C CYS A 250 -8.33 12.29 -13.06
N LEU A 251 -8.17 10.98 -12.89
CA LEU A 251 -7.33 10.11 -13.74
C LEU A 251 -7.62 10.29 -15.23
N LEU A 252 -8.88 10.20 -15.62
CA LEU A 252 -9.29 10.22 -17.04
C LEU A 252 -9.02 11.57 -17.71
N ASP A 253 -8.98 12.65 -16.92
CA ASP A 253 -8.73 14.02 -17.42
C ASP A 253 -7.24 14.40 -17.41
N GLN A 254 -6.41 13.65 -16.67
CA GLN A 254 -4.96 13.87 -16.66
C GLN A 254 -4.38 13.74 -18.05
N THR A 255 -3.36 14.54 -18.35
CA THR A 255 -2.53 14.33 -19.54
C THR A 255 -1.79 13.01 -19.40
N TYR A 256 -1.91 12.12 -20.38
CA TYR A 256 -1.23 10.83 -20.39
C TYR A 256 0.29 11.02 -20.45
N VAL A 257 1.02 10.45 -19.51
CA VAL A 257 2.48 10.68 -19.35
C VAL A 257 3.31 10.21 -20.55
N LYS A 258 2.77 9.27 -21.37
CA LYS A 258 3.41 8.77 -22.57
C LYS A 258 2.79 9.37 -23.86
N ALA A 259 1.97 10.40 -23.74
CA ALA A 259 1.39 11.06 -24.92
C ALA A 259 2.48 11.69 -25.80
N GLU A 260 2.56 11.30 -27.05
CA GLU A 260 3.55 11.81 -28.02
C GLU A 260 3.37 13.32 -28.28
N ASP A 261 2.12 13.78 -28.29
CA ASP A 261 1.77 15.18 -28.48
C ASP A 261 1.79 16.01 -27.17
N GLY A 262 2.03 15.38 -26.04
CA GLY A 262 1.98 16.00 -24.71
C GLY A 262 0.61 16.56 -24.31
N LYS A 263 -0.48 16.18 -25.02
CA LYS A 263 -1.82 16.75 -24.82
C LYS A 263 -2.93 15.71 -24.72
N GLN A 264 -2.70 14.49 -25.19
CA GLN A 264 -3.67 13.41 -25.11
C GLN A 264 -4.02 13.13 -23.65
N SER A 265 -5.31 13.11 -23.29
CA SER A 265 -5.74 12.70 -21.97
C SER A 265 -5.74 11.17 -21.84
N VAL A 266 -5.75 10.67 -20.60
CA VAL A 266 -5.89 9.24 -20.32
C VAL A 266 -7.17 8.69 -20.93
N ALA A 267 -8.31 9.40 -20.82
CA ALA A 267 -9.57 9.02 -21.46
C ALA A 267 -9.41 8.81 -22.97
N LYS A 268 -8.76 9.75 -23.67
CA LYS A 268 -8.53 9.64 -25.11
C LYS A 268 -7.60 8.49 -25.48
N TYR A 269 -6.62 8.21 -24.65
CA TYR A 269 -5.74 7.04 -24.81
C TYR A 269 -6.52 5.73 -24.71
N VAL A 270 -7.37 5.60 -23.68
CA VAL A 270 -8.23 4.41 -23.50
C VAL A 270 -9.20 4.26 -24.67
N GLU A 271 -9.85 5.36 -25.11
CA GLU A 271 -10.75 5.38 -26.26
C GLU A 271 -10.05 4.98 -27.57
N GLN A 272 -8.83 5.45 -27.79
CA GLN A 272 -8.01 5.08 -28.94
C GLN A 272 -7.77 3.57 -28.97
N VAL A 273 -7.30 2.98 -27.85
CA VAL A 273 -7.05 1.53 -27.77
C VAL A 273 -8.34 0.73 -27.93
N ALA A 274 -9.44 1.19 -27.35
CA ALA A 274 -10.76 0.58 -27.53
C ALA A 274 -11.15 0.54 -29.03
N LYS A 275 -11.02 1.65 -29.76
CA LYS A 275 -11.32 1.73 -31.18
C LYS A 275 -10.42 0.84 -32.05
N GLU A 276 -9.11 0.84 -31.77
CA GLU A 276 -8.12 0.04 -32.51
C GLU A 276 -8.36 -1.47 -32.34
N ASN A 277 -8.95 -1.89 -31.22
CA ASN A 277 -9.22 -3.30 -30.91
C ASN A 277 -10.70 -3.71 -31.10
N GLY A 278 -11.56 -2.78 -31.53
CA GLY A 278 -13.00 -3.03 -31.63
C GLY A 278 -13.65 -3.39 -30.28
N ALA A 279 -13.08 -2.91 -29.19
CA ALA A 279 -13.45 -3.24 -27.82
C ALA A 279 -14.28 -2.11 -27.18
N LYS A 280 -15.09 -2.47 -26.19
CA LYS A 280 -15.65 -1.53 -25.22
C LYS A 280 -14.77 -1.59 -23.98
N ILE A 281 -14.17 -0.47 -23.61
CA ILE A 281 -13.27 -0.39 -22.46
C ILE A 281 -13.72 0.75 -21.56
N GLN A 282 -13.87 0.43 -20.27
CA GLN A 282 -14.12 1.40 -19.22
C GLN A 282 -13.16 1.16 -18.05
N ILE A 283 -12.51 2.19 -17.58
CA ILE A 283 -11.81 2.18 -16.28
C ILE A 283 -12.86 2.49 -15.22
N LYS A 284 -13.22 1.48 -14.42
CA LYS A 284 -14.23 1.60 -13.36
C LYS A 284 -13.69 2.24 -12.10
N GLY A 285 -12.41 1.98 -11.82
CA GLY A 285 -11.78 2.50 -10.63
C GLY A 285 -10.33 2.05 -10.50
N PHE A 286 -9.72 2.47 -9.43
CA PHE A 286 -8.37 2.05 -9.08
C PHE A 286 -8.16 2.07 -7.56
N VAL A 287 -7.16 1.32 -7.12
CA VAL A 287 -6.61 1.42 -5.76
C VAL A 287 -5.13 1.74 -5.90
N ARG A 288 -4.66 2.74 -5.17
CA ARG A 288 -3.25 3.11 -5.09
C ARG A 288 -2.82 3.19 -3.64
N TYR A 289 -1.83 2.39 -3.26
CA TYR A 289 -1.15 2.51 -1.98
C TYR A 289 0.30 2.93 -2.20
N GLU A 290 0.77 3.85 -1.37
CA GLU A 290 2.17 4.23 -1.26
C GLU A 290 2.63 3.94 0.16
N THR A 291 3.74 3.26 0.30
CA THR A 291 4.30 2.88 1.61
C THR A 291 4.57 4.10 2.47
N GLY A 292 4.00 4.10 3.67
CA GLY A 292 4.20 5.17 4.64
C GLY A 292 3.47 6.48 4.34
N ASP A 293 2.58 6.49 3.33
CA ASP A 293 1.79 7.68 3.00
C ASP A 293 0.94 8.12 4.22
N GLY A 294 1.04 9.41 4.61
CA GLY A 294 0.38 9.95 5.79
C GLY A 294 0.98 9.55 7.15
N ILE A 295 2.08 8.79 7.19
CA ILE A 295 2.83 8.53 8.43
C ILE A 295 3.90 9.60 8.58
N GLU A 296 3.96 10.25 9.76
CA GLU A 296 5.06 11.17 10.09
C GLU A 296 6.40 10.43 10.01
N LYS A 297 7.27 10.88 9.13
CA LYS A 297 8.64 10.38 9.07
C LYS A 297 9.45 11.08 10.14
N LYS A 298 10.24 10.32 10.89
CA LYS A 298 11.24 10.90 11.76
C LYS A 298 12.23 11.66 10.88
N GLU A 299 12.30 13.00 11.03
CA GLU A 299 13.40 13.75 10.43
C GLU A 299 14.70 13.31 11.11
N GLU A 300 15.45 12.47 10.42
CA GLU A 300 16.80 12.11 10.86
C GLU A 300 17.70 13.32 10.56
N ASN A 301 17.88 14.17 11.56
CA ASN A 301 18.92 15.21 11.50
C ASN A 301 20.27 14.54 11.80
N PHE A 302 20.86 13.95 10.76
CA PHE A 302 22.14 13.25 10.84
C PHE A 302 23.23 14.10 11.54
N ALA A 303 23.18 15.42 11.38
CA ALA A 303 24.10 16.34 12.05
C ALA A 303 23.89 16.38 13.58
N GLU A 304 22.63 16.31 14.05
CA GLU A 304 22.32 16.24 15.49
C GLU A 304 22.64 14.85 16.09
N GLU A 305 22.44 13.78 15.35
CA GLU A 305 22.82 12.44 15.81
C GLU A 305 24.32 12.30 15.95
N VAL A 306 25.08 12.77 14.98
CA VAL A 306 26.54 12.79 15.04
C VAL A 306 27.01 13.70 16.18
N ALA A 307 26.41 14.88 16.39
CA ALA A 307 26.74 15.77 17.50
C ALA A 307 26.45 15.12 18.88
N LYS A 308 25.31 14.42 19.02
CA LYS A 308 24.99 13.65 20.24
C LYS A 308 25.96 12.50 20.50
N GLN A 309 26.38 11.78 19.45
CA GLN A 309 27.38 10.72 19.59
C GLN A 309 28.79 11.25 19.87
N MET A 310 29.12 12.44 19.40
CA MET A 310 30.38 13.10 19.67
C MET A 310 30.42 13.85 21.01
N GLY A 311 29.33 13.81 21.81
CA GLY A 311 29.29 14.43 23.14
C GLY A 311 29.30 15.98 23.13
N LYS A 312 28.81 16.57 22.04
CA LYS A 312 28.65 18.03 21.92
C LYS A 312 27.20 18.46 22.02
#